data_437c7e1d020a6c6bdebc9cd10c566bd9
#
_entry.id   437c7e1d020a6c6bdebc9cd10c566bd9
#
_cell.length_a   1.000
_cell.length_b   1.000
_cell.length_c   1.000
_cell.angle_alpha   90.00
_cell.angle_beta   90.00
_cell.angle_gamma   90.00
#
_symmetry.space_group_name_H-M   'P 1'
#
loop_
_entity.id
_entity.type
_entity.pdbx_description
1 polymer ?
#
loop_
_entity_poly.entity_id
_entity_poly.type
_entity_poly.pdbx_seq_one_letter_code
_entity_poly.pdbx_strand_id
1 'polypeptide(L)'
;MMGRLRAMREPLKYVQGRDATLKFHEEMGYMGKRWLFVCSNSGYKACHDKIEKSFGELDDYRRYEVFGGISSKGEIAKMEEIVKADNIDTVVAVGGGSAVDTAKATAYYTGKHIVIVPTVAATDAPCTGLSVIYNDDHSFDKYLFYPTNPDAVMVDTTVIANAPVKFLIAGMGDALGTYFEGRASIRTESASLEGTGITRAGQALARLCYDTLKTYGKQAVEACKVHAVTPALEAICEANVYLSG
;
A
#
# COMPACT_ATOMS: atom_id res chain seq x y z
N MET A 1 -37.58 -4.63 6.18
CA MET A 1 -36.37 -3.80 6.32
C MET A 1 -35.72 -3.67 4.95
N MET A 2 -35.50 -2.45 4.43
CA MET A 2 -34.65 -2.27 3.25
C MET A 2 -33.26 -2.81 3.58
N GLY A 3 -32.72 -3.73 2.77
CA GLY A 3 -31.43 -4.31 2.99
C GLY A 3 -30.35 -3.21 2.95
N ARG A 4 -29.38 -3.26 3.89
CA ARG A 4 -28.25 -2.34 3.92
C ARG A 4 -27.50 -2.39 2.58
N LEU A 5 -27.07 -1.22 2.07
CA LEU A 5 -26.18 -1.17 0.90
C LEU A 5 -24.89 -1.95 1.22
N ARG A 6 -24.38 -2.63 0.22
CA ARG A 6 -23.10 -3.34 0.28
C ARG A 6 -22.16 -2.68 -0.71
N ALA A 7 -20.96 -2.37 -0.27
CA ALA A 7 -19.92 -1.77 -1.10
C ALA A 7 -18.59 -2.52 -0.94
N MET A 8 -17.78 -2.39 -1.94
CA MET A 8 -16.41 -2.89 -1.97
C MET A 8 -15.61 -1.97 -2.89
N ARG A 9 -14.40 -1.68 -2.53
CA ARG A 9 -13.46 -0.88 -3.33
C ARG A 9 -12.12 -1.60 -3.37
N GLU A 10 -11.45 -1.51 -4.49
CA GLU A 10 -10.13 -2.06 -4.73
C GLU A 10 -9.27 -1.01 -5.43
N PRO A 11 -7.93 -1.11 -5.40
CA PRO A 11 -7.08 -0.33 -6.27
C PRO A 11 -7.49 -0.53 -7.74
N LEU A 12 -7.39 0.53 -8.56
CA LEU A 12 -7.69 0.40 -10.00
C LEU A 12 -6.72 -0.54 -10.70
N LYS A 13 -5.46 -0.62 -10.22
CA LYS A 13 -4.45 -1.52 -10.75
C LYS A 13 -3.61 -2.11 -9.61
N TYR A 14 -3.42 -3.41 -9.64
CA TYR A 14 -2.49 -4.11 -8.76
C TYR A 14 -1.47 -4.87 -9.60
N VAL A 15 -0.18 -4.65 -9.35
CA VAL A 15 0.94 -5.31 -10.03
C VAL A 15 1.84 -5.95 -8.98
N GLN A 16 2.15 -7.22 -9.13
CA GLN A 16 3.06 -7.91 -8.23
C GLN A 16 4.01 -8.81 -9.01
N GLY A 17 5.25 -8.86 -8.58
CA GLY A 17 6.21 -9.82 -9.11
C GLY A 17 7.64 -9.51 -8.74
N ARG A 18 8.52 -10.41 -9.15
CA ARG A 18 9.97 -10.28 -8.97
C ARG A 18 10.47 -9.07 -9.77
N ASP A 19 11.21 -8.19 -9.10
CA ASP A 19 11.79 -6.97 -9.69
C ASP A 19 10.77 -6.06 -10.39
N ALA A 20 9.52 -6.04 -9.90
CA ALA A 20 8.44 -5.27 -10.51
C ALA A 20 8.78 -3.79 -10.66
N THR A 21 9.57 -3.21 -9.75
CA THR A 21 9.98 -1.79 -9.82
C THR A 21 10.86 -1.46 -11.03
N LEU A 22 11.51 -2.45 -11.66
CA LEU A 22 12.21 -2.26 -12.95
C LEU A 22 11.24 -1.98 -14.11
N LYS A 23 9.95 -2.25 -13.92
CA LYS A 23 8.88 -1.99 -14.89
C LYS A 23 7.98 -0.84 -14.46
N PHE A 24 8.42 -0.01 -13.50
CA PHE A 24 7.58 1.03 -12.94
C PHE A 24 7.00 1.95 -14.02
N HIS A 25 7.81 2.50 -14.91
CA HIS A 25 7.33 3.38 -15.96
C HIS A 25 6.46 2.66 -17.00
N GLU A 26 6.81 1.42 -17.38
CA GLU A 26 5.99 0.60 -18.30
C GLU A 26 4.56 0.45 -17.77
N GLU A 27 4.42 0.22 -16.47
CA GLU A 27 3.13 -0.05 -15.82
C GLU A 27 2.37 1.21 -15.39
N MET A 28 3.08 2.29 -15.03
CA MET A 28 2.50 3.48 -14.40
C MET A 28 2.61 4.76 -15.24
N GLY A 29 3.42 4.77 -16.31
CA GLY A 29 3.74 5.96 -17.09
C GLY A 29 2.55 6.71 -17.70
N TYR A 30 1.39 6.07 -17.80
CA TYR A 30 0.14 6.70 -18.25
C TYR A 30 -0.46 7.69 -17.23
N MET A 31 0.03 7.71 -15.99
CA MET A 31 -0.49 8.58 -14.92
C MET A 31 0.13 9.98 -14.89
N GLY A 32 1.07 10.28 -15.78
CA GLY A 32 1.65 11.63 -15.88
C GLY A 32 3.14 11.60 -16.24
N LYS A 33 3.75 12.79 -16.19
CA LYS A 33 5.16 13.00 -16.49
C LYS A 33 5.94 13.69 -15.39
N ARG A 34 5.26 14.04 -14.31
CA ARG A 34 5.88 14.76 -13.18
C ARG A 34 5.56 14.01 -11.89
N TRP A 35 6.59 13.40 -11.32
CA TRP A 35 6.49 12.43 -10.25
C TRP A 35 7.10 12.94 -8.95
N LEU A 36 6.37 12.82 -7.84
CA LEU A 36 6.91 12.99 -6.49
C LEU A 36 6.95 11.63 -5.79
N PHE A 37 8.13 11.14 -5.51
CA PHE A 37 8.35 9.92 -4.73
C PHE A 37 8.56 10.27 -3.25
N VAL A 38 7.57 9.96 -2.42
CA VAL A 38 7.62 10.09 -0.96
C VAL A 38 8.21 8.81 -0.39
N CYS A 39 9.44 8.88 0.07
CA CYS A 39 10.25 7.72 0.39
C CYS A 39 10.55 7.60 1.89
N SER A 40 10.49 6.38 2.45
CA SER A 40 11.27 6.10 3.65
C SER A 40 12.76 5.96 3.28
N ASN A 41 13.67 6.17 4.24
CA ASN A 41 15.11 5.99 4.01
C ASN A 41 15.46 4.61 3.43
N SER A 42 14.87 3.56 3.98
CA SER A 42 15.09 2.20 3.48
C SER A 42 14.41 1.96 2.13
N GLY A 43 13.23 2.54 1.90
CA GLY A 43 12.50 2.46 0.64
C GLY A 43 13.27 3.12 -0.50
N TYR A 44 13.80 4.32 -0.27
CA TYR A 44 14.68 4.99 -1.24
C TYR A 44 15.85 4.09 -1.66
N LYS A 45 16.59 3.56 -0.67
CA LYS A 45 17.75 2.68 -0.94
C LYS A 45 17.39 1.40 -1.68
N ALA A 46 16.19 0.85 -1.44
CA ALA A 46 15.76 -0.41 -2.03
C ALA A 46 15.22 -0.26 -3.46
N CYS A 47 14.61 0.89 -3.79
CA CYS A 47 13.83 1.03 -5.02
C CYS A 47 14.35 2.09 -5.98
N HIS A 48 15.08 3.13 -5.51
CA HIS A 48 15.49 4.28 -6.33
C HIS A 48 16.14 3.87 -7.65
N ASP A 49 17.21 3.09 -7.62
CA ASP A 49 17.97 2.73 -8.84
C ASP A 49 17.16 1.86 -9.80
N LYS A 50 16.27 1.01 -9.28
CA LYS A 50 15.37 0.19 -10.10
C LYS A 50 14.32 1.07 -10.78
N ILE A 51 13.72 2.00 -10.04
CA ILE A 51 12.73 2.93 -10.57
C ILE A 51 13.37 3.84 -11.62
N GLU A 52 14.52 4.46 -11.33
CA GLU A 52 15.26 5.27 -12.31
C GLU A 52 15.59 4.49 -13.58
N LYS A 53 16.03 3.25 -13.44
CA LYS A 53 16.29 2.39 -14.58
C LYS A 53 15.04 2.13 -15.43
N SER A 54 13.84 2.10 -14.83
CA SER A 54 12.59 1.91 -15.56
C SER A 54 12.22 3.08 -16.45
N PHE A 55 12.68 4.29 -16.14
CA PHE A 55 12.48 5.48 -16.96
C PHE A 55 13.46 5.56 -18.15
N GLY A 56 14.64 4.93 -18.03
CA GLY A 56 15.64 4.96 -19.11
C GLY A 56 16.05 6.38 -19.50
N GLU A 57 15.95 6.71 -20.77
CA GLU A 57 16.30 8.04 -21.33
C GLU A 57 15.12 9.04 -21.36
N LEU A 58 13.98 8.69 -20.73
CA LEU A 58 12.82 9.58 -20.69
C LEU A 58 13.12 10.83 -19.83
N ASP A 59 12.64 11.97 -20.28
CA ASP A 59 12.81 13.27 -19.65
C ASP A 59 11.74 13.62 -18.61
N ASP A 60 10.98 12.63 -18.16
CA ASP A 60 9.99 12.78 -17.11
C ASP A 60 10.62 13.41 -15.86
N TYR A 61 9.95 14.40 -15.28
CA TYR A 61 10.41 15.00 -14.04
C TYR A 61 10.21 14.06 -12.85
N ARG A 62 11.27 13.80 -12.10
CA ARG A 62 11.26 12.93 -10.92
C ARG A 62 11.87 13.66 -9.74
N ARG A 63 11.14 13.72 -8.66
CA ARG A 63 11.61 14.25 -7.38
C ARG A 63 11.44 13.20 -6.30
N TYR A 64 12.50 12.93 -5.56
CA TYR A 64 12.52 12.00 -4.43
C TYR A 64 12.65 12.79 -3.13
N GLU A 65 11.68 12.64 -2.24
CA GLU A 65 11.70 13.24 -0.90
C GLU A 65 11.69 12.15 0.17
N VAL A 66 12.71 12.19 1.02
CA VAL A 66 12.73 11.32 2.20
C VAL A 66 11.95 12.02 3.31
N PHE A 67 10.81 11.42 3.68
CA PHE A 67 9.92 12.00 4.69
C PHE A 67 10.40 11.74 6.13
N GLY A 68 9.88 12.49 7.10
CA GLY A 68 10.33 12.51 8.49
C GLY A 68 10.01 11.26 9.34
N GLY A 69 9.42 10.21 8.73
CA GLY A 69 9.22 8.90 9.37
C GLY A 69 7.85 8.68 9.99
N ILE A 70 7.02 9.70 10.12
CA ILE A 70 5.63 9.61 10.58
C ILE A 70 4.69 10.38 9.65
N SER A 71 3.46 9.91 9.50
CA SER A 71 2.43 10.58 8.71
C SER A 71 1.83 11.74 9.53
N SER A 72 2.62 12.82 9.72
CA SER A 72 2.19 13.99 10.46
C SER A 72 1.63 15.10 9.56
N LYS A 73 0.87 16.00 10.18
CA LYS A 73 0.31 17.20 9.48
C LYS A 73 1.40 18.02 8.83
N GLY A 74 2.54 18.23 9.53
CA GLY A 74 3.66 18.99 9.01
C GLY A 74 4.33 18.35 7.80
N GLU A 75 4.56 17.02 7.84
CA GLU A 75 5.11 16.29 6.71
C GLU A 75 4.17 16.27 5.49
N ILE A 76 2.86 16.13 5.72
CA ILE A 76 1.88 16.19 4.64
C ILE A 76 1.87 17.58 4.01
N ALA A 77 1.82 18.67 4.81
CA ALA A 77 1.86 20.03 4.32
C ALA A 77 3.13 20.32 3.50
N LYS A 78 4.29 19.85 3.96
CA LYS A 78 5.55 19.95 3.20
C LYS A 78 5.45 19.28 1.82
N MET A 79 4.86 18.08 1.75
CA MET A 79 4.69 17.38 0.46
C MET A 79 3.68 18.08 -0.44
N GLU A 80 2.61 18.68 0.11
CA GLU A 80 1.66 19.48 -0.66
C GLU A 80 2.29 20.72 -1.29
N GLU A 81 3.19 21.40 -0.58
CA GLU A 81 3.94 22.54 -1.12
C GLU A 81 4.80 22.11 -2.31
N ILE A 82 5.48 20.98 -2.20
CA ILE A 82 6.29 20.42 -3.29
C ILE A 82 5.39 20.08 -4.50
N VAL A 83 4.26 19.42 -4.28
CA VAL A 83 3.31 19.07 -5.36
C VAL A 83 2.88 20.31 -6.13
N LYS A 84 2.58 21.42 -5.42
CA LYS A 84 2.16 22.69 -6.02
C LYS A 84 3.31 23.38 -6.75
N ALA A 85 4.48 23.49 -6.11
CA ALA A 85 5.65 24.19 -6.66
C ALA A 85 6.18 23.52 -7.94
N ASP A 86 6.22 22.20 -7.95
CA ASP A 86 6.77 21.41 -9.07
C ASP A 86 5.71 20.95 -10.07
N ASN A 87 4.44 21.37 -9.91
CA ASN A 87 3.32 20.93 -10.78
C ASN A 87 3.28 19.40 -10.95
N ILE A 88 3.37 18.66 -9.85
CA ILE A 88 3.38 17.19 -9.86
C ILE A 88 2.04 16.63 -10.40
N ASP A 89 2.10 15.58 -11.21
CA ASP A 89 0.92 14.85 -11.69
C ASP A 89 0.56 13.70 -10.77
N THR A 90 1.58 12.98 -10.29
CA THR A 90 1.43 11.74 -9.54
C THR A 90 2.34 11.72 -8.32
N VAL A 91 1.76 11.39 -7.17
CA VAL A 91 2.49 11.11 -5.93
C VAL A 91 2.70 9.60 -5.82
N VAL A 92 3.92 9.20 -5.46
CA VAL A 92 4.29 7.78 -5.31
C VAL A 92 4.80 7.55 -3.90
N ALA A 93 4.16 6.66 -3.15
CA ALA A 93 4.71 6.19 -1.88
C ALA A 93 5.76 5.11 -2.11
N VAL A 94 6.93 5.22 -1.50
CA VAL A 94 7.97 4.18 -1.53
C VAL A 94 8.42 3.87 -0.10
N GLY A 95 7.77 2.88 0.53
CA GLY A 95 8.06 2.61 1.94
C GLY A 95 7.05 1.70 2.63
N GLY A 96 7.03 1.76 3.95
CA GLY A 96 6.03 1.11 4.81
C GLY A 96 4.82 2.01 5.06
N GLY A 97 3.95 1.60 5.99
CA GLY A 97 2.65 2.24 6.27
C GLY A 97 2.71 3.77 6.43
N SER A 98 3.65 4.32 7.19
CA SER A 98 3.75 5.77 7.38
C SER A 98 4.06 6.54 6.09
N ALA A 99 4.91 6.00 5.20
CA ALA A 99 5.17 6.60 3.89
C ALA A 99 3.91 6.51 3.00
N VAL A 100 3.23 5.37 3.04
CA VAL A 100 1.97 5.14 2.33
C VAL A 100 0.90 6.14 2.78
N ASP A 101 0.72 6.31 4.07
CA ASP A 101 -0.27 7.23 4.64
C ASP A 101 0.03 8.69 4.31
N THR A 102 1.30 9.11 4.40
CA THR A 102 1.73 10.47 4.02
C THR A 102 1.44 10.74 2.55
N ALA A 103 1.82 9.83 1.65
CA ALA A 103 1.62 9.99 0.22
C ALA A 103 0.13 10.00 -0.17
N LYS A 104 -0.68 9.09 0.41
CA LYS A 104 -2.14 9.08 0.20
C LYS A 104 -2.79 10.40 0.61
N ALA A 105 -2.45 10.92 1.80
CA ALA A 105 -2.97 12.18 2.27
C ALA A 105 -2.55 13.35 1.38
N THR A 106 -1.27 13.40 0.97
CA THR A 106 -0.76 14.41 0.05
C THR A 106 -1.50 14.39 -1.29
N ALA A 107 -1.65 13.21 -1.90
CA ALA A 107 -2.36 13.06 -3.17
C ALA A 107 -3.83 13.49 -3.05
N TYR A 108 -4.51 13.10 -1.97
CA TYR A 108 -5.89 13.47 -1.72
C TYR A 108 -6.08 14.99 -1.59
N TYR A 109 -5.28 15.66 -0.75
CA TYR A 109 -5.42 17.12 -0.56
C TYR A 109 -5.01 17.94 -1.79
N THR A 110 -4.17 17.39 -2.65
CA THR A 110 -3.74 18.06 -3.88
C THR A 110 -4.52 17.63 -5.14
N GLY A 111 -5.41 16.64 -5.02
CA GLY A 111 -6.19 16.11 -6.15
C GLY A 111 -5.33 15.42 -7.22
N LYS A 112 -4.26 14.72 -6.79
CA LYS A 112 -3.30 14.06 -7.68
C LYS A 112 -3.49 12.55 -7.70
N HIS A 113 -2.93 11.88 -8.72
CA HIS A 113 -2.86 10.44 -8.75
C HIS A 113 -1.97 9.91 -7.62
N ILE A 114 -2.28 8.70 -7.16
CA ILE A 114 -1.54 8.02 -6.10
C ILE A 114 -1.13 6.60 -6.52
N VAL A 115 0.18 6.34 -6.49
CA VAL A 115 0.77 5.02 -6.68
C VAL A 115 1.47 4.59 -5.40
N ILE A 116 1.29 3.34 -5.01
CA ILE A 116 1.91 2.78 -3.81
C ILE A 116 2.93 1.71 -4.20
N VAL A 117 4.16 1.86 -3.74
CA VAL A 117 5.24 0.88 -3.85
C VAL A 117 5.65 0.46 -2.43
N PRO A 118 4.95 -0.52 -1.83
CA PRO A 118 5.28 -0.98 -0.49
C PRO A 118 6.63 -1.69 -0.50
N THR A 119 7.50 -1.36 0.45
CA THR A 119 8.81 -2.00 0.62
C THR A 119 8.82 -3.06 1.71
N VAL A 120 7.70 -3.22 2.40
CA VAL A 120 7.41 -4.26 3.38
C VAL A 120 5.95 -4.70 3.22
N ALA A 121 5.66 -5.98 3.39
CA ALA A 121 4.30 -6.52 3.39
C ALA A 121 3.79 -6.67 4.84
N ALA A 122 3.75 -5.55 5.57
CA ALA A 122 3.46 -5.53 7.01
C ALA A 122 2.00 -5.21 7.35
N THR A 123 1.19 -4.79 6.38
CA THR A 123 -0.18 -4.31 6.54
C THR A 123 -0.87 -4.21 5.19
N ASP A 124 -2.17 -4.09 5.16
CA ASP A 124 -3.02 -3.85 4.00
C ASP A 124 -3.12 -2.35 3.58
N ALA A 125 -2.56 -1.45 4.36
CA ALA A 125 -2.58 0.00 4.08
C ALA A 125 -2.27 0.39 2.62
N PRO A 126 -1.42 -0.34 1.86
CA PRO A 126 -1.20 -0.04 0.45
C PRO A 126 -2.45 -0.10 -0.44
N CYS A 127 -3.44 -0.92 -0.11
CA CYS A 127 -4.64 -1.12 -0.92
C CYS A 127 -5.89 -0.41 -0.36
N THR A 128 -5.83 0.12 0.87
CA THR A 128 -7.00 0.68 1.56
C THR A 128 -7.19 2.18 1.30
N GLY A 129 -8.45 2.62 1.29
CA GLY A 129 -8.86 4.03 1.21
C GLY A 129 -8.85 4.73 2.57
N LEU A 130 -7.81 4.52 3.38
CA LEU A 130 -7.65 5.04 4.73
C LEU A 130 -6.20 5.42 4.99
N SER A 131 -5.97 6.49 5.76
CA SER A 131 -4.68 6.81 6.37
C SER A 131 -4.83 7.15 7.84
N VAL A 132 -3.81 6.82 8.62
CA VAL A 132 -3.69 7.22 10.02
C VAL A 132 -2.84 8.49 10.09
N ILE A 133 -3.43 9.57 10.59
CA ILE A 133 -2.78 10.88 10.65
C ILE A 133 -2.41 11.22 12.10
N TYR A 134 -1.23 11.78 12.25
CA TYR A 134 -0.66 12.18 13.53
C TYR A 134 -0.42 13.68 13.59
N ASN A 135 -0.32 14.21 14.79
CA ASN A 135 0.24 15.54 15.04
C ASN A 135 1.78 15.48 14.98
N ASP A 136 2.42 16.65 14.87
CA ASP A 136 3.89 16.71 14.80
C ASP A 136 4.59 16.28 16.11
N ASP A 137 3.87 16.23 17.22
CA ASP A 137 4.32 15.66 18.50
C ASP A 137 4.15 14.12 18.57
N HIS A 138 3.77 13.48 17.46
CA HIS A 138 3.52 12.06 17.31
C HIS A 138 2.27 11.53 18.00
N SER A 139 1.41 12.38 18.57
CA SER A 139 0.11 11.97 19.06
C SER A 139 -0.84 11.66 17.91
N PHE A 140 -1.74 10.70 18.11
CA PHE A 140 -2.80 10.38 17.14
C PHE A 140 -3.70 11.61 16.92
N ASP A 141 -3.99 11.93 15.66
CA ASP A 141 -4.95 12.97 15.27
C ASP A 141 -6.27 12.37 14.83
N LYS A 142 -6.25 11.65 13.71
CA LYS A 142 -7.47 11.10 13.10
C LYS A 142 -7.22 9.97 12.13
N TYR A 143 -8.29 9.23 11.83
CA TYR A 143 -8.39 8.44 10.60
C TYR A 143 -8.88 9.35 9.48
N LEU A 144 -8.17 9.36 8.35
CA LEU A 144 -8.55 10.07 7.13
C LEU A 144 -9.07 9.05 6.11
N PHE A 145 -10.38 9.10 5.84
CA PHE A 145 -11.02 8.21 4.87
C PHE A 145 -11.06 8.87 3.49
N TYR A 146 -10.78 8.09 2.47
CA TYR A 146 -10.82 8.52 1.07
C TYR A 146 -12.04 7.95 0.34
N PRO A 147 -12.58 8.63 -0.69
CA PRO A 147 -13.70 8.13 -1.48
C PRO A 147 -13.31 6.92 -2.35
N THR A 148 -12.03 6.75 -2.64
CA THR A 148 -11.47 5.68 -3.49
C THR A 148 -10.26 5.04 -2.83
N ASN A 149 -9.92 3.82 -3.23
CA ASN A 149 -8.63 3.22 -2.95
C ASN A 149 -7.56 3.82 -3.88
N PRO A 150 -6.25 3.56 -3.69
CA PRO A 150 -5.20 4.07 -4.56
C PRO A 150 -5.39 3.72 -6.03
N ASP A 151 -4.92 4.59 -6.94
CA ASP A 151 -4.98 4.35 -8.39
C ASP A 151 -4.17 3.11 -8.78
N ALA A 152 -2.99 2.93 -8.17
CA ALA A 152 -2.21 1.71 -8.39
C ALA A 152 -1.38 1.30 -7.19
N VAL A 153 -1.14 -0.02 -7.10
CA VAL A 153 -0.23 -0.63 -6.13
C VAL A 153 0.74 -1.53 -6.88
N MET A 154 2.05 -1.35 -6.67
CA MET A 154 3.10 -2.16 -7.27
C MET A 154 3.95 -2.82 -6.20
N VAL A 155 3.87 -4.13 -6.08
CA VAL A 155 4.59 -4.95 -5.10
C VAL A 155 5.80 -5.63 -5.78
N ASP A 156 7.01 -5.16 -5.45
CA ASP A 156 8.25 -5.81 -5.86
C ASP A 156 8.62 -6.90 -4.84
N THR A 157 8.39 -8.15 -5.20
CA THR A 157 8.61 -9.28 -4.28
C THR A 157 10.09 -9.51 -3.97
N THR A 158 11.02 -9.03 -4.81
CA THR A 158 12.46 -9.00 -4.49
C THR A 158 12.75 -8.00 -3.35
N VAL A 159 12.10 -6.84 -3.36
CA VAL A 159 12.24 -5.85 -2.28
C VAL A 159 11.70 -6.40 -0.97
N ILE A 160 10.51 -7.00 -1.01
CA ILE A 160 9.90 -7.61 0.18
C ILE A 160 10.74 -8.78 0.73
N ALA A 161 11.30 -9.64 -0.15
CA ALA A 161 12.16 -10.74 0.27
C ALA A 161 13.43 -10.28 1.00
N ASN A 162 13.94 -9.08 0.68
CA ASN A 162 15.12 -8.49 1.30
C ASN A 162 14.78 -7.64 2.54
N ALA A 163 13.51 -7.44 2.85
CA ALA A 163 13.09 -6.74 4.06
C ALA A 163 13.20 -7.62 5.30
N PRO A 164 13.32 -7.04 6.51
CA PRO A 164 13.31 -7.81 7.74
C PRO A 164 12.04 -8.66 7.88
N VAL A 165 12.21 -9.97 8.08
CA VAL A 165 11.13 -10.98 8.12
C VAL A 165 10.02 -10.65 9.12
N LYS A 166 10.33 -9.90 10.18
CA LYS A 166 9.35 -9.45 11.18
C LYS A 166 8.19 -8.67 10.57
N PHE A 167 8.42 -7.94 9.48
CA PHE A 167 7.38 -7.18 8.79
C PHE A 167 6.43 -8.10 8.01
N LEU A 168 6.94 -9.13 7.38
CA LEU A 168 6.11 -10.15 6.73
C LEU A 168 5.22 -10.85 7.77
N ILE A 169 5.78 -11.21 8.92
CA ILE A 169 5.03 -11.84 10.02
C ILE A 169 3.97 -10.89 10.60
N ALA A 170 4.29 -9.60 10.76
CA ALA A 170 3.32 -8.60 11.21
C ALA A 170 2.13 -8.51 10.25
N GLY A 171 2.39 -8.44 8.93
CA GLY A 171 1.33 -8.44 7.92
C GLY A 171 0.49 -9.71 7.92
N MET A 172 1.09 -10.88 8.18
CA MET A 172 0.33 -12.12 8.33
C MET A 172 -0.62 -12.07 9.55
N GLY A 173 -0.20 -11.42 10.64
CA GLY A 173 -1.05 -11.21 11.82
C GLY A 173 -2.23 -10.28 11.52
N ASP A 174 -1.96 -9.18 10.82
CA ASP A 174 -2.93 -8.19 10.35
C ASP A 174 -3.95 -8.86 9.41
N ALA A 175 -3.48 -9.49 8.34
CA ALA A 175 -4.27 -10.21 7.37
C ALA A 175 -5.12 -11.37 7.97
N LEU A 176 -4.60 -12.02 9.01
CA LEU A 176 -5.36 -13.06 9.73
C LEU A 176 -6.58 -12.45 10.43
N GLY A 177 -6.45 -11.24 10.98
CA GLY A 177 -7.54 -10.50 11.63
C GLY A 177 -8.72 -10.28 10.70
N THR A 178 -8.47 -9.87 9.46
CA THR A 178 -9.48 -9.51 8.45
C THR A 178 -10.54 -10.61 8.26
N TYR A 179 -10.14 -11.88 8.20
CA TYR A 179 -11.09 -12.99 8.06
C TYR A 179 -12.05 -13.09 9.25
N PHE A 180 -11.53 -12.97 10.47
CA PHE A 180 -12.35 -13.09 11.69
C PHE A 180 -13.25 -11.87 11.89
N GLU A 181 -12.76 -10.68 11.58
CA GLU A 181 -13.53 -9.42 11.60
C GLU A 181 -14.65 -9.46 10.56
N GLY A 182 -14.36 -9.83 9.33
CA GLY A 182 -15.34 -9.99 8.27
C GLY A 182 -16.42 -11.02 8.64
N ARG A 183 -16.02 -12.15 9.20
CA ARG A 183 -16.96 -13.18 9.69
C ARG A 183 -17.84 -12.67 10.84
N ALA A 184 -17.25 -11.93 11.78
CA ALA A 184 -18.01 -11.34 12.88
C ALA A 184 -19.01 -10.31 12.37
N SER A 185 -18.58 -9.42 11.48
CA SER A 185 -19.42 -8.39 10.86
C SER A 185 -20.62 -9.00 10.09
N ILE A 186 -20.42 -10.09 9.36
CA ILE A 186 -21.50 -10.82 8.69
C ILE A 186 -22.51 -11.38 9.70
N ARG A 187 -22.02 -12.01 10.77
CA ARG A 187 -22.89 -12.65 11.79
C ARG A 187 -23.71 -11.66 12.59
N THR A 188 -23.17 -10.47 12.82
CA THR A 188 -23.82 -9.40 13.60
C THR A 188 -24.53 -8.39 12.72
N GLU A 189 -24.46 -8.54 11.40
CA GLU A 189 -24.96 -7.54 10.43
C GLU A 189 -24.41 -6.12 10.70
N SER A 190 -23.19 -6.04 11.24
CA SER A 190 -22.51 -4.77 11.51
C SER A 190 -22.17 -4.04 10.22
N ALA A 191 -22.09 -2.71 10.30
CA ALA A 191 -21.54 -1.91 9.23
C ALA A 191 -20.01 -2.03 9.22
N SER A 192 -19.41 -1.93 8.01
CA SER A 192 -18.01 -1.61 7.84
C SER A 192 -17.71 -0.19 8.36
N LEU A 193 -16.43 0.18 8.43
CA LEU A 193 -16.02 1.56 8.75
C LEU A 193 -16.65 2.61 7.80
N GLU A 194 -17.05 2.20 6.61
CA GLU A 194 -17.72 3.04 5.61
C GLU A 194 -19.26 3.06 5.74
N GLY A 195 -19.81 2.41 6.74
CA GLY A 195 -21.25 2.36 6.96
C GLY A 195 -22.02 1.36 6.07
N THR A 196 -21.32 0.58 5.25
CA THR A 196 -21.91 -0.41 4.32
C THR A 196 -21.80 -1.84 4.87
N GLY A 197 -22.54 -2.77 4.29
CA GLY A 197 -22.39 -4.21 4.55
C GLY A 197 -21.34 -4.84 3.66
N ILE A 198 -20.84 -6.01 4.06
CA ILE A 198 -19.85 -6.79 3.30
C ILE A 198 -20.47 -7.39 2.06
N THR A 199 -19.75 -7.31 0.92
CA THR A 199 -20.14 -7.96 -0.33
C THR A 199 -19.77 -9.45 -0.31
N ARG A 200 -20.35 -10.24 -1.22
CA ARG A 200 -19.91 -11.63 -1.43
C ARG A 200 -18.47 -11.73 -1.92
N ALA A 201 -18.02 -10.75 -2.72
CA ALA A 201 -16.66 -10.69 -3.20
C ALA A 201 -15.68 -10.44 -2.04
N GLY A 202 -15.94 -9.43 -1.19
CA GLY A 202 -15.10 -9.18 0.01
C GLY A 202 -15.05 -10.39 0.95
N GLN A 203 -16.19 -11.10 1.12
CA GLN A 203 -16.20 -12.34 1.91
C GLN A 203 -15.33 -13.43 1.28
N ALA A 204 -15.34 -13.57 -0.04
CA ALA A 204 -14.53 -14.56 -0.75
C ALA A 204 -13.02 -14.22 -0.66
N LEU A 205 -12.67 -12.93 -0.80
CA LEU A 205 -11.27 -12.47 -0.64
C LEU A 205 -10.75 -12.69 0.78
N ALA A 206 -11.52 -12.32 1.80
CA ALA A 206 -11.14 -12.58 3.19
C ALA A 206 -10.95 -14.07 3.47
N ARG A 207 -11.76 -14.95 2.87
CA ARG A 207 -11.60 -16.40 2.97
C ARG A 207 -10.35 -16.88 2.24
N LEU A 208 -10.11 -16.41 1.03
CA LEU A 208 -8.91 -16.71 0.25
C LEU A 208 -7.65 -16.27 1.01
N CYS A 209 -7.66 -15.07 1.58
CA CYS A 209 -6.59 -14.56 2.44
C CYS A 209 -6.26 -15.54 3.57
N TYR A 210 -7.27 -15.94 4.36
CA TYR A 210 -7.09 -16.88 5.46
C TYR A 210 -6.52 -18.23 5.01
N ASP A 211 -7.05 -18.81 3.92
CA ASP A 211 -6.58 -20.11 3.41
C ASP A 211 -5.15 -20.00 2.86
N THR A 212 -4.78 -18.90 2.22
CA THR A 212 -3.43 -18.58 1.75
C THR A 212 -2.44 -18.50 2.91
N LEU A 213 -2.77 -17.76 3.97
CA LEU A 213 -1.94 -17.67 5.18
C LEU A 213 -1.66 -19.04 5.79
N LYS A 214 -2.68 -19.90 5.91
CA LYS A 214 -2.55 -21.26 6.45
C LYS A 214 -1.68 -22.16 5.58
N THR A 215 -1.80 -22.03 4.27
CA THR A 215 -1.12 -22.92 3.31
C THR A 215 0.35 -22.53 3.15
N TYR A 216 0.65 -21.24 3.02
CA TYR A 216 1.96 -20.76 2.60
C TYR A 216 2.75 -20.01 3.67
N GLY A 217 2.12 -19.60 4.78
CA GLY A 217 2.74 -18.69 5.75
C GLY A 217 4.08 -19.17 6.28
N LYS A 218 4.19 -20.42 6.72
CA LYS A 218 5.45 -20.99 7.22
C LYS A 218 6.55 -21.00 6.14
N GLN A 219 6.21 -21.43 4.93
CA GLN A 219 7.16 -21.50 3.82
C GLN A 219 7.63 -20.10 3.39
N ALA A 220 6.73 -19.10 3.38
CA ALA A 220 7.05 -17.72 3.06
C ALA A 220 8.01 -17.10 4.09
N VAL A 221 7.80 -17.38 5.38
CA VAL A 221 8.72 -16.92 6.44
C VAL A 221 10.12 -17.50 6.25
N GLU A 222 10.23 -18.80 5.97
CA GLU A 222 11.55 -19.41 5.73
C GLU A 222 12.21 -18.86 4.44
N ALA A 223 11.44 -18.66 3.38
CA ALA A 223 11.94 -18.03 2.16
C ALA A 223 12.45 -16.60 2.41
N CYS A 224 11.71 -15.79 3.16
CA CYS A 224 12.09 -14.42 3.50
C CYS A 224 13.37 -14.37 4.35
N LYS A 225 13.57 -15.31 5.29
CA LYS A 225 14.81 -15.39 6.10
C LYS A 225 16.08 -15.58 5.26
N VAL A 226 15.95 -16.21 4.10
CA VAL A 226 17.07 -16.45 3.17
C VAL A 226 17.01 -15.56 1.93
N HIS A 227 16.18 -14.51 1.97
CA HIS A 227 16.00 -13.54 0.89
C HIS A 227 15.59 -14.15 -0.45
N ALA A 228 14.86 -15.27 -0.42
CA ALA A 228 14.42 -15.98 -1.61
C ALA A 228 13.00 -15.59 -2.03
N VAL A 229 12.84 -15.19 -3.28
CA VAL A 229 11.50 -15.04 -3.89
C VAL A 229 11.01 -16.43 -4.30
N THR A 230 9.92 -16.87 -3.69
CA THR A 230 9.28 -18.15 -3.95
C THR A 230 7.79 -17.97 -4.17
N PRO A 231 7.08 -18.92 -4.80
CA PRO A 231 5.61 -18.85 -4.91
C PRO A 231 4.90 -18.67 -3.57
N ALA A 232 5.44 -19.25 -2.48
CA ALA A 232 4.87 -19.08 -1.15
C ALA A 232 5.05 -17.64 -0.63
N LEU A 233 6.22 -17.02 -0.85
CA LEU A 233 6.44 -15.62 -0.49
C LEU A 233 5.50 -14.70 -1.29
N GLU A 234 5.38 -14.92 -2.60
CA GLU A 234 4.49 -14.13 -3.47
C GLU A 234 3.03 -14.24 -3.03
N ALA A 235 2.57 -15.45 -2.71
CA ALA A 235 1.21 -15.66 -2.20
C ALA A 235 0.97 -14.92 -0.87
N ILE A 236 1.95 -14.88 0.04
CA ILE A 236 1.83 -14.14 1.31
C ILE A 236 1.95 -12.63 1.11
N CYS A 237 2.75 -12.15 0.15
CA CYS A 237 2.74 -10.73 -0.21
C CYS A 237 1.36 -10.29 -0.68
N GLU A 238 0.73 -11.06 -1.58
CA GLU A 238 -0.63 -10.80 -2.06
C GLU A 238 -1.66 -10.86 -0.92
N ALA A 239 -1.56 -11.85 -0.03
CA ALA A 239 -2.45 -11.97 1.11
C ALA A 239 -2.35 -10.76 2.05
N ASN A 240 -1.14 -10.35 2.41
CA ASN A 240 -0.89 -9.26 3.35
C ASN A 240 -1.19 -7.86 2.80
N VAL A 241 -1.11 -7.68 1.47
CA VAL A 241 -1.20 -6.35 0.85
C VAL A 241 -2.54 -6.14 0.15
N TYR A 242 -3.07 -7.17 -0.51
CA TYR A 242 -4.24 -7.04 -1.37
C TYR A 242 -5.47 -7.77 -0.83
N LEU A 243 -5.34 -9.05 -0.44
CA LEU A 243 -6.50 -9.85 -0.04
C LEU A 243 -7.07 -9.46 1.33
N SER A 244 -6.28 -8.78 2.16
CA SER A 244 -6.68 -8.29 3.48
C SER A 244 -7.23 -6.85 3.46
N GLY A 245 -6.94 -6.09 2.43
CA GLY A 245 -7.28 -4.67 2.29
C GLY A 245 -8.68 -4.33 1.82
#